data_185ab8f8934c0dc287e8799f242353a3
#
_entry.id   185ab8f8934c0dc287e8799f242353a3
#
_cell.length_a   1.000
_cell.length_b   1.000
_cell.length_c   1.000
_cell.angle_alpha   90.00
_cell.angle_beta   90.00
_cell.angle_gamma   90.00
#
_symmetry.space_group_name_H-M   'P 1'
#
loop_
_entity.id
_entity.type
_entity.pdbx_description
1 polymer ?
#
loop_
_entity_poly.entity_id
_entity_poly.type
_entity_poly.pdbx_seq_one_letter_code
_entity_poly.pdbx_strand_id
1 'polypeptide(L)'
;GKTYTMLGNNHIKNDKSTKIPGLYLLSCIDIFNNLQKKEYSDLEIWVSFYEIYCNKLFDLLNNKNILQAREDGKGNICIAGLVEKNTKNIQELLDIIDYGLTSRTEGITGANLDSSRSHAILQISIRTKQGENYSKISFIDLAGSERAVDTIDTNKKTKIDGAEINKSLLAL
;
A
#
# COMPACT_ATOMS: atom_id res chain seq x y z
N GLY A 1 7.39 13.04 6.31
CA GLY A 1 6.07 13.24 5.92
C GLY A 1 5.18 11.98 5.86
N LYS A 2 4.41 11.85 4.80
CA LYS A 2 3.33 10.84 4.64
C LYS A 2 3.79 9.40 4.93
N THR A 3 4.83 8.95 4.27
CA THR A 3 5.39 7.60 4.45
C THR A 3 5.85 7.35 5.89
N TYR A 4 6.43 8.33 6.56
CA TYR A 4 6.79 8.22 7.97
C TYR A 4 5.56 8.00 8.87
N THR A 5 4.46 8.67 8.61
CA THR A 5 3.20 8.45 9.34
C THR A 5 2.70 7.01 9.17
N MET A 6 2.81 6.45 7.97
CA MET A 6 2.38 5.08 7.69
C MET A 6 3.29 4.01 8.30
N LEU A 7 4.62 4.19 8.19
CA LEU A 7 5.61 3.18 8.58
C LEU A 7 6.24 3.41 9.97
N GLY A 8 6.25 4.64 10.46
CA GLY A 8 7.04 5.02 11.62
C GLY A 8 8.54 5.08 11.29
N ASN A 9 9.40 4.92 12.31
CA ASN A 9 10.85 4.83 12.14
C ASN A 9 11.41 3.41 12.35
N ASN A 10 10.56 2.42 12.55
CA ASN A 10 10.96 1.04 12.84
C ASN A 10 11.76 0.37 11.71
N HIS A 11 11.58 0.82 10.47
CA HIS A 11 12.25 0.30 9.28
C HIS A 11 13.62 0.97 8.99
N ILE A 12 13.98 2.01 9.74
CA ILE A 12 15.27 2.69 9.59
C ILE A 12 16.33 1.90 10.37
N LYS A 13 17.12 1.08 9.68
CA LYS A 13 18.07 0.11 10.27
C LYS A 13 19.15 0.73 11.18
N ASN A 14 19.47 2.01 11.05
CA ASN A 14 20.55 2.69 11.79
C ASN A 14 20.06 3.77 12.76
N ASP A 15 18.76 3.92 12.94
CA ASP A 15 18.21 4.90 13.86
C ASP A 15 18.24 4.36 15.29
N LYS A 16 19.06 4.99 16.16
CA LYS A 16 19.15 4.70 17.60
C LYS A 16 18.07 5.42 18.42
N SER A 17 17.22 6.21 17.77
CA SER A 17 16.11 6.89 18.44
C SER A 17 15.06 5.90 18.93
N THR A 18 14.20 6.38 19.82
CA THR A 18 13.04 5.60 20.29
C THR A 18 12.22 5.16 19.07
N LYS A 19 11.97 3.85 18.95
CA LYS A 19 11.16 3.30 17.85
C LYS A 19 9.73 3.82 17.95
N ILE A 20 9.32 4.57 16.96
CA ILE A 20 7.97 5.11 16.83
C ILE A 20 7.21 4.25 15.82
N PRO A 21 6.13 3.55 16.23
CA PRO A 21 5.34 2.76 15.32
C PRO A 21 4.55 3.64 14.36
N GLY A 22 4.42 3.21 13.10
CA GLY A 22 3.53 3.83 12.15
C GLY A 22 2.11 3.27 12.19
N LEU A 23 1.22 3.88 11.42
CA LEU A 23 -0.20 3.49 11.36
C LEU A 23 -0.39 2.03 10.97
N TYR A 24 0.44 1.47 10.08
CA TYR A 24 0.33 0.06 9.69
C TYR A 24 0.45 -0.85 10.91
N LEU A 25 1.51 -0.70 11.70
CA LEU A 25 1.74 -1.54 12.87
C LEU A 25 0.66 -1.35 13.93
N LEU A 26 0.31 -0.11 14.26
CA LEU A 26 -0.71 0.19 15.27
C LEU A 26 -2.06 -0.42 14.89
N SER A 27 -2.49 -0.24 13.64
CA SER A 27 -3.76 -0.80 13.16
C SER A 27 -3.76 -2.32 13.13
N CYS A 28 -2.63 -2.94 12.76
CA CYS A 28 -2.50 -4.40 12.82
C CYS A 28 -2.68 -4.92 14.24
N ILE A 29 -2.05 -4.27 15.23
CA ILE A 29 -2.19 -4.64 16.65
C ILE A 29 -3.65 -4.54 17.08
N ASP A 30 -4.33 -3.44 16.76
CA ASP A 30 -5.71 -3.21 17.17
C ASP A 30 -6.68 -4.21 16.49
N ILE A 31 -6.48 -4.51 15.20
CA ILE A 31 -7.28 -5.50 14.48
C ILE A 31 -7.15 -6.87 15.13
N PHE A 32 -5.90 -7.36 15.35
CA PHE A 32 -5.68 -8.67 15.94
C PHE A 32 -6.18 -8.74 17.38
N ASN A 33 -6.00 -7.70 18.19
CA ASN A 33 -6.52 -7.65 19.55
C ASN A 33 -8.06 -7.76 19.57
N ASN A 34 -8.75 -7.11 18.62
CA ASN A 34 -10.19 -7.22 18.51
C ASN A 34 -10.65 -8.59 18.03
N LEU A 35 -9.95 -9.21 17.08
CA LEU A 35 -10.29 -10.54 16.56
C LEU A 35 -10.05 -11.68 17.58
N GLN A 36 -9.33 -11.43 18.68
CA GLN A 36 -9.21 -12.37 19.81
C GLN A 36 -10.55 -12.55 20.55
N LYS A 37 -11.48 -11.62 20.40
CA LYS A 37 -12.78 -11.71 21.07
C LYS A 37 -13.62 -12.83 20.47
N LYS A 38 -14.33 -13.57 21.32
CA LYS A 38 -15.15 -14.73 20.92
C LYS A 38 -16.18 -14.40 19.81
N GLU A 39 -16.72 -13.20 19.82
CA GLU A 39 -17.71 -12.72 18.83
C GLU A 39 -17.16 -12.63 17.40
N TYR A 40 -15.82 -12.56 17.23
CA TYR A 40 -15.14 -12.46 15.94
C TYR A 40 -14.38 -13.74 15.54
N SER A 41 -14.63 -14.86 16.24
CA SER A 41 -13.93 -16.14 16.02
C SER A 41 -14.15 -16.75 14.63
N ASP A 42 -15.16 -16.27 13.89
CA ASP A 42 -15.47 -16.71 12.52
C ASP A 42 -14.90 -15.78 11.43
N LEU A 43 -14.09 -14.81 11.83
CA LEU A 43 -13.50 -13.84 10.91
C LEU A 43 -12.04 -14.18 10.59
N GLU A 44 -11.64 -13.86 9.36
CA GLU A 44 -10.30 -14.03 8.81
C GLU A 44 -9.79 -12.71 8.23
N ILE A 45 -8.47 -12.53 8.26
CA ILE A 45 -7.80 -11.37 7.67
C ILE A 45 -7.19 -11.75 6.32
N TRP A 46 -7.48 -10.92 5.32
CA TRP A 46 -6.92 -10.99 3.98
C TRP A 46 -6.22 -9.69 3.65
N VAL A 47 -5.04 -9.75 3.07
CA VAL A 47 -4.19 -8.60 2.79
C VAL A 47 -3.85 -8.54 1.33
N SER A 48 -4.01 -7.38 0.73
CA SER A 48 -3.47 -7.03 -0.58
C SER A 48 -2.66 -5.75 -0.51
N PHE A 49 -1.64 -5.65 -1.35
CA PHE A 49 -0.78 -4.49 -1.38
C PHE A 49 -0.36 -4.19 -2.81
N TYR A 50 -0.69 -3.02 -3.30
CA TYR A 50 -0.39 -2.62 -4.67
C TYR A 50 0.04 -1.16 -4.75
N GLU A 51 0.71 -0.80 -5.83
CA GLU A 51 1.09 0.58 -6.11
C GLU A 51 0.51 1.07 -7.43
N ILE A 52 0.27 2.38 -7.48
CA ILE A 52 -0.06 3.12 -8.70
C ILE A 52 1.17 3.96 -9.07
N TYR A 53 1.76 3.66 -10.21
CA TYR A 53 2.90 4.38 -10.75
C TYR A 53 2.76 4.55 -12.25
N CYS A 54 2.95 5.77 -12.75
CA CYS A 54 2.84 6.08 -14.19
C CYS A 54 1.56 5.51 -14.82
N ASN A 55 0.40 5.74 -14.19
CA ASN A 55 -0.93 5.29 -14.66
C ASN A 55 -1.10 3.76 -14.77
N LYS A 56 -0.22 2.99 -14.14
CA LYS A 56 -0.27 1.53 -14.09
C LYS A 56 -0.40 1.05 -12.66
N LEU A 57 -1.04 -0.10 -12.50
CA LEU A 57 -1.20 -0.79 -11.23
C LEU A 57 -0.20 -1.93 -11.16
N PHE A 58 0.51 -2.07 -10.03
CA PHE A 58 1.50 -3.14 -9.80
C PHE A 58 1.22 -3.85 -8.49
N ASP A 59 1.17 -5.17 -8.53
CA ASP A 59 0.98 -6.00 -7.34
C ASP A 59 2.29 -6.14 -6.55
N LEU A 60 2.36 -5.54 -5.38
CA LEU A 60 3.55 -5.60 -4.52
C LEU A 60 3.73 -6.96 -3.82
N LEU A 61 2.69 -7.79 -3.80
CA LEU A 61 2.74 -9.14 -3.23
C LEU A 61 2.99 -10.23 -4.27
N ASN A 62 3.10 -9.85 -5.56
CA ASN A 62 3.28 -10.77 -6.67
C ASN A 62 4.28 -10.20 -7.71
N ASN A 63 5.52 -9.98 -7.27
CA ASN A 63 6.64 -9.59 -8.14
C ASN A 63 6.36 -8.39 -9.06
N LYS A 64 5.60 -7.40 -8.60
CA LYS A 64 5.18 -6.22 -9.38
C LYS A 64 4.49 -6.55 -10.70
N ASN A 65 3.76 -7.64 -10.77
CA ASN A 65 2.93 -7.94 -11.93
C ASN A 65 1.94 -6.80 -12.19
N ILE A 66 1.78 -6.46 -13.47
CA ILE A 66 0.87 -5.40 -13.89
C ILE A 66 -0.57 -5.89 -13.70
N LEU A 67 -1.37 -5.05 -13.05
CA LEU A 67 -2.78 -5.28 -12.78
C LEU A 67 -3.66 -4.42 -13.67
N GLN A 68 -4.94 -4.78 -13.78
CA GLN A 68 -5.94 -4.03 -14.53
C GLN A 68 -7.12 -3.68 -13.64
N ALA A 69 -7.48 -2.40 -13.59
CA ALA A 69 -8.75 -1.99 -13.04
C ALA A 69 -9.87 -2.35 -14.04
N ARG A 70 -10.94 -2.96 -13.53
CA ARG A 70 -12.12 -3.35 -14.31
C ARG A 70 -13.37 -2.98 -13.55
N GLU A 71 -14.41 -2.68 -14.27
CA GLU A 71 -15.75 -2.51 -13.71
C GLU A 71 -16.46 -3.88 -13.72
N ASP A 72 -17.07 -4.23 -12.58
CA ASP A 72 -17.92 -5.42 -12.51
C ASP A 72 -19.31 -5.13 -13.09
N GLY A 73 -20.14 -6.20 -13.26
CA GLY A 73 -21.50 -6.04 -13.80
C GLY A 73 -22.45 -5.21 -12.92
N LYS A 74 -21.99 -4.73 -11.76
CA LYS A 74 -22.75 -3.87 -10.83
C LYS A 74 -22.23 -2.44 -10.75
N GLY A 75 -21.26 -2.10 -11.58
CA GLY A 75 -20.63 -0.77 -11.60
C GLY A 75 -19.52 -0.56 -10.55
N ASN A 76 -19.08 -1.61 -9.83
CA ASN A 76 -17.99 -1.48 -8.88
C ASN A 76 -16.65 -1.67 -9.57
N ILE A 77 -15.67 -0.86 -9.18
CA ILE A 77 -14.28 -1.02 -9.66
C ILE A 77 -13.61 -2.15 -8.88
N CYS A 78 -13.09 -3.13 -9.59
CA CYS A 78 -12.27 -4.21 -9.05
C CYS A 78 -10.90 -4.24 -9.73
N ILE A 79 -9.89 -4.74 -9.02
CA ILE A 79 -8.53 -4.89 -9.56
C ILE A 79 -8.33 -6.35 -9.94
N ALA A 80 -8.36 -6.62 -11.24
CA ALA A 80 -8.23 -7.97 -11.77
C ALA A 80 -6.79 -8.49 -11.58
N GLY A 81 -6.67 -9.69 -11.02
CA GLY A 81 -5.39 -10.36 -10.79
C GLY A 81 -4.66 -9.95 -9.51
N LEU A 82 -5.23 -9.04 -8.70
CA LEU A 82 -4.65 -8.65 -7.43
C LEU A 82 -4.59 -9.86 -6.47
N VAL A 83 -3.40 -10.15 -5.96
CA VAL A 83 -3.19 -11.22 -4.99
C VAL A 83 -3.62 -10.76 -3.60
N GLU A 84 -4.41 -11.59 -2.94
CA GLU A 84 -4.79 -11.43 -1.55
C GLU A 84 -4.22 -12.60 -0.74
N LYS A 85 -3.54 -12.29 0.35
CA LYS A 85 -2.94 -13.29 1.25
C LYS A 85 -3.73 -13.37 2.55
N ASN A 86 -4.15 -14.57 2.92
CA ASN A 86 -4.72 -14.82 4.25
C ASN A 86 -3.61 -14.81 5.30
N THR A 87 -3.89 -14.26 6.48
CA THR A 87 -2.95 -14.22 7.60
C THR A 87 -3.65 -14.62 8.91
N LYS A 88 -2.97 -15.42 9.73
CA LYS A 88 -3.53 -15.98 10.96
C LYS A 88 -3.03 -15.28 12.22
N ASN A 89 -1.95 -14.52 12.10
CA ASN A 89 -1.35 -13.83 13.24
C ASN A 89 -0.68 -12.52 12.79
N ILE A 90 -0.38 -11.68 13.77
CA ILE A 90 0.21 -10.36 13.52
C ILE A 90 1.58 -10.45 12.84
N GLN A 91 2.39 -11.47 13.17
CA GLN A 91 3.72 -11.58 12.57
C GLN A 91 3.63 -11.86 11.07
N GLU A 92 2.78 -12.80 10.66
CA GLU A 92 2.53 -13.07 9.23
C GLU A 92 2.04 -11.80 8.49
N LEU A 93 1.15 -11.02 9.13
CA LEU A 93 0.67 -9.76 8.54
C LEU A 93 1.82 -8.76 8.35
N LEU A 94 2.68 -8.60 9.36
CA LEU A 94 3.83 -7.70 9.28
C LEU A 94 4.85 -8.17 8.24
N ASP A 95 5.09 -9.48 8.14
CA ASP A 95 5.98 -10.06 7.12
C ASP A 95 5.47 -9.81 5.70
N ILE A 96 4.14 -9.91 5.49
CA ILE A 96 3.50 -9.58 4.21
C ILE A 96 3.69 -8.10 3.87
N ILE A 97 3.50 -7.21 4.85
CA ILE A 97 3.68 -5.77 4.66
C ILE A 97 5.14 -5.45 4.34
N ASP A 98 6.09 -6.01 5.08
CA ASP A 98 7.53 -5.80 4.87
C ASP A 98 7.97 -6.29 3.48
N TYR A 99 7.49 -7.47 3.06
CA TYR A 99 7.71 -7.97 1.71
C TYR A 99 7.21 -6.98 0.64
N GLY A 100 6.00 -6.47 0.77
CA GLY A 100 5.43 -5.50 -0.17
C GLY A 100 6.19 -4.18 -0.20
N LEU A 101 6.66 -3.69 0.96
CA LEU A 101 7.50 -2.49 1.05
C LEU A 101 8.87 -2.70 0.38
N THR A 102 9.49 -3.86 0.59
CA THR A 102 10.74 -4.24 -0.07
C THR A 102 10.54 -4.30 -1.59
N SER A 103 9.48 -4.97 -2.05
CA SER A 103 9.11 -5.01 -3.47
C SER A 103 8.91 -3.61 -4.06
N ARG A 104 8.31 -2.68 -3.31
CA ARG A 104 8.13 -1.28 -3.73
C ARG A 104 9.48 -0.62 -4.03
N THR A 105 10.50 -0.90 -3.22
CA THR A 105 11.83 -0.26 -3.33
C THR A 105 12.75 -0.92 -4.36
N GLU A 106 12.67 -2.23 -4.57
CA GLU A 106 13.60 -3.00 -5.39
C GLU A 106 13.33 -2.95 -6.92
N GLY A 107 12.21 -2.46 -7.34
CA GLY A 107 11.72 -2.65 -8.73
C GLY A 107 12.20 -1.65 -9.77
N ILE A 108 13.18 -0.78 -9.51
CA ILE A 108 13.56 0.27 -10.48
C ILE A 108 15.07 0.34 -10.61
N THR A 109 15.56 -0.13 -11.76
CA THR A 109 16.95 0.06 -12.22
C THR A 109 17.25 1.55 -12.36
N GLY A 110 18.11 2.07 -11.48
CA GLY A 110 18.83 3.33 -11.63
C GLY A 110 17.99 4.61 -11.50
N ALA A 111 18.32 5.42 -10.53
CA ALA A 111 18.08 6.87 -10.40
C ALA A 111 16.68 7.40 -10.03
N ASN A 112 15.60 6.61 -9.97
CA ASN A 112 14.26 7.10 -9.61
C ASN A 112 13.55 6.21 -8.59
N LEU A 113 14.24 5.81 -7.52
CA LEU A 113 13.70 5.18 -6.31
C LEU A 113 12.94 6.20 -5.46
N ASP A 114 11.92 6.83 -6.02
CA ASP A 114 11.26 7.87 -5.30
C ASP A 114 9.84 7.44 -4.94
N SER A 115 9.67 6.99 -3.68
CA SER A 115 8.34 6.79 -3.06
C SER A 115 7.47 8.05 -3.15
N SER A 116 8.07 9.21 -3.48
CA SER A 116 7.35 10.45 -3.75
C SER A 116 6.56 10.42 -5.04
N ARG A 117 6.80 9.45 -5.94
CA ARG A 117 6.18 9.38 -7.28
C ARG A 117 5.16 8.27 -7.46
N SER A 118 5.00 7.37 -6.49
CA SER A 118 4.01 6.31 -6.52
C SER A 118 3.07 6.39 -5.33
N HIS A 119 1.80 6.03 -5.55
CA HIS A 119 0.83 5.82 -4.46
C HIS A 119 0.88 4.35 -4.07
N ALA A 120 1.01 4.06 -2.78
CA ALA A 120 0.96 2.69 -2.27
C ALA A 120 -0.33 2.47 -1.51
N ILE A 121 -1.05 1.41 -1.84
CA ILE A 121 -2.34 1.08 -1.26
C ILE A 121 -2.26 -0.30 -0.61
N LEU A 122 -2.23 -0.31 0.73
CA LEU A 122 -2.37 -1.51 1.55
C LEU A 122 -3.84 -1.67 1.92
N GLN A 123 -4.44 -2.81 1.60
CA GLN A 123 -5.80 -3.14 1.98
C GLN A 123 -5.82 -4.33 2.92
N ILE A 124 -6.52 -4.19 4.03
CA ILE A 124 -6.81 -5.26 4.97
C ILE A 124 -8.32 -5.51 4.90
N SER A 125 -8.70 -6.68 4.40
CA SER A 125 -10.08 -7.14 4.31
C SER A 125 -10.35 -8.15 5.41
N ILE A 126 -11.43 -7.97 6.12
CA ILE A 126 -11.92 -8.91 7.13
C ILE A 126 -13.10 -9.64 6.50
N ARG A 127 -13.04 -10.97 6.50
CA ARG A 127 -14.07 -11.84 5.89
C ARG A 127 -14.49 -12.92 6.86
N THR A 128 -15.70 -13.39 6.70
CA THR A 128 -16.13 -14.64 7.36
C THR A 128 -15.37 -15.83 6.77
N LYS A 129 -15.30 -16.94 7.47
CA LYS A 129 -14.73 -18.21 6.97
C LYS A 129 -15.46 -18.74 5.72
N GLN A 130 -16.68 -18.28 5.49
CA GLN A 130 -17.48 -18.56 4.30
C GLN A 130 -17.10 -17.66 3.11
N GLY A 131 -16.21 -16.68 3.32
CA GLY A 131 -15.72 -15.77 2.27
C GLY A 131 -16.55 -14.49 2.10
N GLU A 132 -17.53 -14.23 2.95
CA GLU A 132 -18.32 -13.01 2.90
C GLU A 132 -17.53 -11.81 3.45
N ASN A 133 -17.59 -10.68 2.77
CA ASN A 133 -16.93 -9.47 3.22
C ASN A 133 -17.65 -8.91 4.46
N TYR A 134 -16.90 -8.79 5.57
CA TYR A 134 -17.35 -8.17 6.80
C TYR A 134 -16.94 -6.69 6.86
N SER A 135 -15.66 -6.39 6.58
CA SER A 135 -15.10 -5.04 6.62
C SER A 135 -13.85 -4.94 5.77
N LYS A 136 -13.48 -3.72 5.38
CA LYS A 136 -12.22 -3.43 4.68
C LYS A 136 -11.66 -2.09 5.13
N ILE A 137 -10.35 -2.07 5.40
CA ILE A 137 -9.57 -0.87 5.70
C ILE A 137 -8.53 -0.70 4.59
N SER A 138 -8.43 0.52 4.03
CA SER A 138 -7.41 0.86 3.03
C SER A 138 -6.50 1.95 3.59
N PHE A 139 -5.21 1.69 3.58
CA PHE A 139 -4.17 2.66 3.91
C PHE A 139 -3.54 3.15 2.61
N ILE A 140 -3.59 4.44 2.37
CA ILE A 140 -3.12 5.04 1.13
C ILE A 140 -1.95 5.98 1.43
N ASP A 141 -0.73 5.55 1.07
CA ASP A 141 0.47 6.39 1.11
C ASP A 141 0.59 7.10 -0.24
N LEU A 142 0.14 8.34 -0.28
CA LEU A 142 0.10 9.12 -1.51
C LEU A 142 1.49 9.59 -1.94
N ALA A 143 1.72 9.64 -3.25
CA ALA A 143 2.85 10.34 -3.86
C ALA A 143 2.90 11.82 -3.43
N GLY A 144 4.03 12.47 -3.63
CA GLY A 144 4.17 13.91 -3.45
C GLY A 144 3.25 14.68 -4.41
N SER A 145 2.67 15.77 -3.92
CA SER A 145 1.83 16.69 -4.71
C SER A 145 2.61 17.92 -5.18
N GLU A 146 3.93 17.83 -5.24
CA GLU A 146 4.81 18.94 -5.62
C GLU A 146 4.47 19.42 -7.03
N ARG A 147 4.23 20.71 -7.16
CA ARG A 147 3.98 21.33 -8.47
C ARG A 147 5.28 21.40 -9.26
N ALA A 148 5.21 21.17 -10.56
CA ALA A 148 6.35 21.28 -11.48
C ALA A 148 7.05 22.66 -11.44
N VAL A 149 6.37 23.68 -10.90
CA VAL A 149 6.90 25.06 -10.74
C VAL A 149 7.94 25.14 -9.61
N ASP A 150 7.87 24.25 -8.61
CA ASP A 150 8.79 24.26 -7.46
C ASP A 150 10.14 23.61 -7.77
N THR A 151 10.30 23.06 -8.97
CA THR A 151 11.51 22.40 -9.46
C THR A 151 12.13 23.21 -10.59
N ILE A 152 12.88 24.27 -10.23
CA ILE A 152 13.46 25.24 -11.19
C ILE A 152 14.50 24.61 -12.14
N ASP A 153 15.02 23.42 -11.85
CA ASP A 153 16.12 22.76 -12.61
C ASP A 153 15.82 21.30 -12.96
N THR A 154 14.65 20.99 -13.52
CA THR A 154 14.32 19.60 -13.80
C THR A 154 14.22 19.28 -15.29
N ASN A 155 14.87 18.16 -15.67
CA ASN A 155 14.81 17.56 -17.00
C ASN A 155 13.35 17.32 -17.45
N LYS A 156 13.12 17.38 -18.77
CA LYS A 156 11.81 17.14 -19.42
C LYS A 156 11.07 15.88 -18.89
N LYS A 157 11.81 14.83 -18.50
CA LYS A 157 11.29 13.60 -17.93
C LYS A 157 10.62 13.83 -16.56
N THR A 158 11.21 14.63 -15.68
CA THR A 158 10.67 14.95 -14.34
C THR A 158 9.36 15.76 -14.43
N LYS A 159 9.21 16.61 -15.46
CA LYS A 159 7.97 17.36 -15.69
C LYS A 159 6.82 16.46 -16.16
N ILE A 160 7.12 15.43 -16.98
CA ILE A 160 6.14 14.44 -17.43
C ILE A 160 5.70 13.58 -16.24
N ASP A 161 6.64 13.08 -15.43
CA ASP A 161 6.35 12.29 -14.24
C ASP A 161 5.46 13.06 -13.24
N GLY A 162 5.74 14.35 -13.02
CA GLY A 162 4.92 15.20 -12.14
C GLY A 162 3.48 15.40 -12.65
N ALA A 163 3.29 15.51 -13.95
CA ALA A 163 1.96 15.61 -14.55
C ALA A 163 1.17 14.30 -14.41
N GLU A 164 1.83 13.15 -14.56
CA GLU A 164 1.21 11.83 -14.38
C GLU A 164 0.84 11.54 -12.92
N ILE A 165 1.69 11.96 -11.95
CA ILE A 165 1.37 11.88 -10.52
C ILE A 165 0.11 12.68 -10.19
N ASN A 166 0.03 13.93 -10.66
CA ASN A 166 -1.15 14.77 -10.44
C ASN A 166 -2.41 14.21 -11.11
N LYS A 167 -2.27 13.57 -12.27
CA LYS A 167 -3.38 12.89 -12.94
C LYS A 167 -3.86 11.67 -12.16
N SER A 168 -2.95 10.87 -11.59
CA SER A 168 -3.31 9.72 -10.77
C SER A 168 -3.96 10.12 -9.45
N LEU A 169 -3.55 11.26 -8.86
CA LEU A 169 -4.20 11.85 -7.68
C LEU A 169 -5.65 12.28 -7.93
N LEU A 170 -5.96 12.73 -9.15
CA LEU A 170 -7.33 13.11 -9.53
C LEU A 170 -8.23 11.89 -9.79
N ALA A 171 -7.65 10.71 -9.99
CA ALA A 171 -8.37 9.47 -10.26
C ALA A 171 -8.63 8.63 -8.98
N LEU A 172 -7.99 8.98 -7.86
CA LEU A 172 -8.20 8.39 -6.53
C LEU A 172 -9.31 9.11 -5.77
#